data_97f4dfd4963ab5a7d984ca3229b52c18
#
_entry.id   97f4dfd4963ab5a7d984ca3229b52c18
#
_cell.length_a   1.000
_cell.length_b   1.000
_cell.length_c   1.000
_cell.angle_alpha   90.00
_cell.angle_beta   90.00
_cell.angle_gamma   90.00
#
_symmetry.space_group_name_H-M   'P 1'
#
loop_
_entity.id
_entity.type
_entity.pdbx_description
1 polymer ?
#
loop_
_entity_poly.entity_id
_entity_poly.type
_entity_poly.pdbx_seq_one_letter_code
_entity_poly.pdbx_strand_id
1 'polypeptide(L)'
;GTLRGMGKGAAKGAVQGAADGLISGMVSGAVAGAMNPSFCFVAGTTVLTTLGKKAIETIQVGDAVPCVDHITGEATEKKVVSTSVNKVNRLIELEINSEIIRCTETHPFQVKGKGWIDACNLVPGDVVYTKDWNTATVNSIGLLELDEPVEVFNFEVEDCHTYFVETALIIVHNGPCNTKFYKANRTEN
;
A
#
# COMPACT_ATOMS: atom_id res chain seq x y z
N GLY A 1 1.86 -34.24 73.82
CA GLY A 1 2.91 -34.63 72.90
C GLY A 1 2.77 -33.82 71.62
N THR A 2 3.59 -32.87 71.48
CA THR A 2 4.71 -32.75 70.54
C THR A 2 4.30 -32.55 69.06
N LEU A 3 4.57 -31.39 68.64
CA LEU A 3 5.64 -30.84 67.85
C LEU A 3 5.33 -30.66 66.32
N ARG A 4 5.49 -29.42 65.91
CA ARG A 4 6.44 -28.90 64.92
C ARG A 4 6.00 -29.10 63.44
N GLY A 5 6.07 -28.10 62.68
CA GLY A 5 7.02 -27.16 62.14
C GLY A 5 6.36 -26.18 61.18
N MET A 6 6.54 -24.99 61.31
CA MET A 6 7.65 -24.17 60.86
C MET A 6 7.89 -24.26 59.33
N GLY A 7 7.66 -23.15 58.68
CA GLY A 7 8.08 -22.95 57.30
C GLY A 7 7.77 -21.50 56.89
N LYS A 8 8.58 -20.58 57.36
CA LYS A 8 8.68 -19.19 56.93
C LYS A 8 9.22 -19.15 55.50
N GLY A 9 8.74 -18.21 54.75
CA GLY A 9 9.31 -17.85 53.47
C GLY A 9 8.80 -16.51 53.01
N ALA A 10 9.18 -15.48 53.73
CA ALA A 10 9.06 -14.11 53.19
C ALA A 10 10.24 -13.87 52.26
N ALA A 11 9.97 -13.41 51.09
CA ALA A 11 10.97 -12.74 50.26
C ALA A 11 10.33 -11.50 49.67
N LYS A 12 10.69 -10.40 50.29
CA LYS A 12 10.61 -9.06 49.71
C LYS A 12 11.55 -9.01 48.52
N GLY A 13 11.07 -8.49 47.44
CA GLY A 13 11.86 -8.07 46.30
C GLY A 13 11.21 -6.83 45.71
N ALA A 14 11.30 -5.72 46.42
CA ALA A 14 11.09 -4.42 45.85
C ALA A 14 12.36 -4.07 45.07
N VAL A 15 12.24 -3.91 43.78
CA VAL A 15 13.23 -3.20 42.98
C VAL A 15 12.49 -2.06 42.29
N GLN A 16 12.74 -0.89 42.85
CA GLN A 16 12.57 0.37 42.14
C GLN A 16 13.49 0.35 40.92
N GLY A 17 12.90 0.58 39.78
CA GLY A 17 13.56 0.96 38.56
C GLY A 17 12.70 2.06 37.95
N ALA A 18 13.10 3.26 38.26
CA ALA A 18 12.49 4.47 37.77
C ALA A 18 12.78 4.66 36.29
N ALA A 19 11.77 5.24 35.65
CA ALA A 19 11.80 6.27 34.61
C ALA A 19 12.85 6.12 33.48
N ASP A 20 12.35 6.10 32.37
CA ASP A 20 12.55 6.96 31.19
C ASP A 20 12.31 6.16 29.93
N GLY A 21 11.33 6.57 29.17
CA GLY A 21 11.05 5.99 27.88
C GLY A 21 9.58 6.01 27.50
N LEU A 22 8.91 7.11 27.77
CA LEU A 22 7.67 7.44 27.09
C LEU A 22 7.96 7.77 25.64
N ILE A 23 8.17 6.77 24.84
CA ILE A 23 7.90 6.90 23.41
C ILE A 23 6.57 6.22 23.22
N SER A 24 5.58 7.07 23.16
CA SER A 24 4.23 6.78 22.78
C SER A 24 4.22 6.21 21.35
N GLY A 25 4.47 4.93 21.24
CA GLY A 25 4.10 4.16 20.08
C GLY A 25 2.61 3.95 20.11
N MET A 26 1.84 4.88 19.60
CA MET A 26 0.48 4.59 19.20
C MET A 26 0.55 3.56 18.07
N VAL A 27 0.56 2.31 18.44
CA VAL A 27 0.18 1.23 17.56
C VAL A 27 -1.32 1.34 17.41
N SER A 28 -1.74 2.15 16.47
CA SER A 28 -3.09 2.09 15.94
C SER A 28 -3.28 0.66 15.47
N GLY A 29 -4.20 -0.08 16.11
CA GLY A 29 -4.47 -1.44 15.79
C GLY A 29 -4.77 -1.58 14.31
N ALA A 30 -3.82 -2.11 13.58
CA ALA A 30 -4.07 -2.62 12.24
C ALA A 30 -5.07 -3.76 12.40
N VAL A 31 -6.30 -3.53 12.01
CA VAL A 31 -7.24 -4.61 11.74
C VAL A 31 -6.64 -5.30 10.53
N ALA A 32 -5.97 -6.42 10.76
CA ALA A 32 -5.44 -7.28 9.72
C ALA A 32 -6.62 -7.95 8.98
N GLY A 33 -7.35 -7.17 8.20
CA GLY A 33 -8.01 -7.71 7.03
C GLY A 33 -6.88 -8.17 6.11
N ALA A 34 -6.94 -9.40 5.63
CA ALA A 34 -5.94 -9.96 4.74
C ALA A 34 -5.89 -9.15 3.42
N MET A 35 -5.22 -8.02 3.46
CA MET A 35 -4.85 -7.30 2.24
C MET A 35 -3.83 -8.17 1.53
N ASN A 36 -4.12 -8.46 0.31
CA ASN A 36 -3.21 -9.20 -0.54
C ASN A 36 -1.89 -8.41 -0.61
N PRO A 37 -0.71 -8.97 -0.22
CA PRO A 37 0.57 -8.27 -0.28
C PRO A 37 0.97 -7.87 -1.71
N SER A 38 0.08 -8.10 -2.67
CA SER A 38 0.32 -7.99 -4.09
C SER A 38 0.22 -6.57 -4.64
N PHE A 39 -0.32 -5.59 -3.91
CA PHE A 39 -0.61 -4.25 -4.47
C PHE A 39 0.08 -3.16 -3.64
N CYS A 40 1.41 -3.12 -3.68
CA CYS A 40 2.20 -2.21 -2.83
C CYS A 40 3.21 -1.40 -3.64
N PHE A 41 3.59 -0.24 -3.09
CA PHE A 41 4.70 0.57 -3.56
C PHE A 41 5.81 0.64 -2.51
N VAL A 42 7.02 0.99 -2.93
CA VAL A 42 8.14 1.27 -2.02
C VAL A 42 7.93 2.59 -1.26
N ALA A 43 8.62 2.75 -0.14
CA ALA A 43 8.69 4.03 0.57
C ALA A 43 9.15 5.17 -0.35
N GLY A 44 8.64 6.36 -0.12
CA GLY A 44 8.91 7.54 -0.93
C GLY A 44 8.00 7.69 -2.16
N THR A 45 7.23 6.67 -2.55
CA THR A 45 6.21 6.81 -3.59
C THR A 45 5.23 7.91 -3.20
N THR A 46 5.06 8.88 -4.08
CA THR A 46 4.21 10.05 -3.80
C THR A 46 2.74 9.74 -4.07
N VAL A 47 1.88 10.00 -3.11
CA VAL A 47 0.41 9.86 -3.20
C VAL A 47 -0.25 11.24 -3.17
N LEU A 48 -1.21 11.49 -4.05
CA LEU A 48 -2.02 12.70 -4.01
C LEU A 48 -3.08 12.58 -2.90
N THR A 49 -3.10 13.57 -2.01
CA THR A 49 -4.16 13.74 -1.00
C THR A 49 -4.88 15.07 -1.23
N THR A 50 -6.00 15.29 -0.56
CA THR A 50 -6.72 16.59 -0.62
C THR A 50 -5.94 17.75 -0.01
N LEU A 51 -4.93 17.44 0.82
CA LEU A 51 -4.05 18.43 1.45
C LEU A 51 -2.69 18.58 0.73
N GLY A 52 -2.52 17.94 -0.43
CA GLY A 52 -1.27 17.92 -1.19
C GLY A 52 -0.67 16.54 -1.28
N LYS A 53 0.56 16.45 -1.77
CA LYS A 53 1.26 15.17 -1.94
C LYS A 53 1.87 14.70 -0.63
N LYS A 54 1.76 13.40 -0.35
CA LYS A 54 2.36 12.71 0.79
C LYS A 54 3.16 11.49 0.32
N ALA A 55 4.22 11.13 1.02
CA ALA A 55 4.88 9.84 0.83
C ALA A 55 3.97 8.71 1.34
N ILE A 56 3.90 7.58 0.61
CA ILE A 56 2.95 6.50 0.87
C ILE A 56 3.06 5.93 2.29
N GLU A 57 4.27 5.83 2.83
CA GLU A 57 4.54 5.37 4.20
C GLU A 57 3.99 6.31 5.28
N THR A 58 3.62 7.53 4.91
CA THR A 58 3.05 8.53 5.83
C THR A 58 1.53 8.66 5.74
N ILE A 59 0.90 7.92 4.83
CA ILE A 59 -0.56 7.87 4.69
C ILE A 59 -1.17 7.19 5.92
N GLN A 60 -2.25 7.76 6.42
CA GLN A 60 -2.95 7.28 7.62
C GLN A 60 -4.44 7.07 7.35
N VAL A 61 -5.04 6.18 8.13
CA VAL A 61 -6.51 6.02 8.16
C VAL A 61 -7.17 7.36 8.48
N GLY A 62 -8.14 7.75 7.65
CA GLY A 62 -8.82 9.04 7.73
C GLY A 62 -8.27 10.11 6.81
N ASP A 63 -7.07 9.94 6.22
CA ASP A 63 -6.61 10.83 5.16
C ASP A 63 -7.61 10.80 3.99
N ALA A 64 -7.90 11.97 3.42
CA ALA A 64 -8.75 12.07 2.24
C ALA A 64 -7.89 12.12 0.98
N VAL A 65 -8.24 11.27 0.01
CA VAL A 65 -7.54 11.17 -1.28
C VAL A 65 -8.52 11.37 -2.43
N PRO A 66 -8.13 12.13 -3.45
CA PRO A 66 -8.85 12.12 -4.71
C PRO A 66 -8.76 10.74 -5.34
N CYS A 67 -9.86 10.28 -5.91
CA CYS A 67 -9.93 9.00 -6.58
C CYS A 67 -10.90 9.07 -7.76
N VAL A 68 -10.92 8.03 -8.57
CA VAL A 68 -11.87 7.87 -9.68
C VAL A 68 -12.65 6.59 -9.44
N ASP A 69 -13.98 6.69 -9.43
CA ASP A 69 -14.81 5.49 -9.40
C ASP A 69 -14.49 4.66 -10.66
N HIS A 70 -14.04 3.43 -10.44
CA HIS A 70 -13.57 2.56 -11.53
C HIS A 70 -14.70 2.03 -12.43
N ILE A 71 -15.96 2.22 -12.03
CA ILE A 71 -17.16 1.80 -12.79
C ILE A 71 -17.69 2.97 -13.61
N THR A 72 -17.90 4.13 -12.95
CA THR A 72 -18.53 5.29 -13.58
C THR A 72 -17.52 6.22 -14.24
N GLY A 73 -16.25 6.17 -13.82
CA GLY A 73 -15.21 7.10 -14.26
C GLY A 73 -15.30 8.48 -13.61
N GLU A 74 -16.20 8.66 -12.65
CA GLU A 74 -16.38 9.93 -11.95
C GLU A 74 -15.29 10.20 -10.93
N ALA A 75 -14.75 11.41 -10.95
CA ALA A 75 -13.80 11.86 -9.94
C ALA A 75 -14.52 12.18 -8.63
N THR A 76 -13.98 11.71 -7.52
CA THR A 76 -14.51 11.93 -6.17
C THR A 76 -13.37 12.02 -5.16
N GLU A 77 -13.71 12.25 -3.91
CA GLU A 77 -12.77 12.21 -2.79
C GLU A 77 -13.29 11.22 -1.76
N LYS A 78 -12.41 10.34 -1.29
CA LYS A 78 -12.74 9.29 -0.34
C LYS A 78 -11.68 9.20 0.75
N LYS A 79 -12.04 8.55 1.86
CA LYS A 79 -11.12 8.36 2.98
C LYS A 79 -10.32 7.07 2.84
N VAL A 80 -9.12 7.11 3.35
CA VAL A 80 -8.33 5.91 3.63
C VAL A 80 -8.97 5.18 4.81
N VAL A 81 -9.31 3.91 4.61
CA VAL A 81 -9.97 3.07 5.62
C VAL A 81 -9.03 2.06 6.28
N SER A 82 -7.95 1.71 5.61
CA SER A 82 -6.90 0.86 6.19
C SER A 82 -5.55 1.11 5.54
N THR A 83 -4.47 0.75 6.23
CA THR A 83 -3.10 0.79 5.74
C THR A 83 -2.41 -0.54 6.00
N SER A 84 -1.47 -0.94 5.16
CA SER A 84 -0.68 -2.15 5.34
C SER A 84 0.78 -1.95 4.98
N VAL A 85 1.66 -2.70 5.64
CA VAL A 85 3.09 -2.76 5.37
C VAL A 85 3.46 -4.23 5.20
N ASN A 86 4.19 -4.53 4.14
CA ASN A 86 4.69 -5.87 3.84
C ASN A 86 6.17 -5.82 3.50
N LYS A 87 6.83 -6.97 3.40
CA LYS A 87 8.20 -7.09 2.94
C LYS A 87 8.27 -7.98 1.72
N VAL A 88 8.99 -7.52 0.70
CA VAL A 88 9.20 -8.24 -0.56
C VAL A 88 10.66 -8.16 -0.97
N ASN A 89 11.14 -9.18 -1.69
CA ASN A 89 12.48 -9.21 -2.28
C ASN A 89 12.47 -9.10 -3.82
N ARG A 90 11.29 -8.85 -4.40
CA ARG A 90 11.12 -8.64 -5.84
C ARG A 90 10.19 -7.47 -6.08
N LEU A 91 10.57 -6.63 -7.02
CA LEU A 91 9.80 -5.45 -7.44
C LEU A 91 9.81 -5.34 -8.96
N ILE A 92 8.81 -4.68 -9.49
CA ILE A 92 8.84 -4.15 -10.85
C ILE A 92 9.29 -2.70 -10.78
N GLU A 93 10.28 -2.34 -11.59
CA GLU A 93 10.69 -0.97 -11.86
C GLU A 93 10.11 -0.55 -13.21
N LEU A 94 9.33 0.51 -13.20
CA LEU A 94 8.70 1.10 -14.37
C LEU A 94 9.28 2.49 -14.59
N GLU A 95 9.62 2.82 -15.83
CA GLU A 95 9.83 4.20 -16.24
C GLU A 95 8.59 4.67 -17.01
N ILE A 96 7.89 5.68 -16.47
CA ILE A 96 6.69 6.27 -17.06
C ILE A 96 6.91 7.77 -17.16
N ASN A 97 6.94 8.31 -18.38
CA ASN A 97 7.23 9.72 -18.65
C ASN A 97 8.49 10.25 -17.92
N SER A 98 9.56 9.45 -17.89
CA SER A 98 10.83 9.75 -17.20
C SER A 98 10.78 9.75 -15.67
N GLU A 99 9.70 9.29 -15.06
CA GLU A 99 9.60 9.00 -13.64
C GLU A 99 9.81 7.51 -13.38
N ILE A 100 10.60 7.18 -12.36
CA ILE A 100 10.83 5.78 -11.96
C ILE A 100 9.88 5.41 -10.83
N ILE A 101 9.10 4.36 -11.06
CA ILE A 101 8.11 3.82 -10.13
C ILE A 101 8.51 2.40 -9.76
N ARG A 102 8.52 2.08 -8.47
CA ARG A 102 8.78 0.72 -7.98
C ARG A 102 7.60 0.19 -7.21
N CYS A 103 7.08 -0.94 -7.66
CA CYS A 103 5.90 -1.57 -7.07
C CYS A 103 6.02 -3.10 -7.07
N THR A 104 5.08 -3.76 -6.42
CA THR A 104 4.94 -5.21 -6.50
C THR A 104 4.46 -5.65 -7.88
N GLU A 105 4.77 -6.89 -8.26
CA GLU A 105 4.55 -7.45 -9.61
C GLU A 105 3.09 -7.36 -10.06
N THR A 106 2.15 -7.52 -9.15
CA THR A 106 0.72 -7.57 -9.44
C THR A 106 -0.01 -6.25 -9.21
N HIS A 107 0.72 -5.14 -8.98
CA HIS A 107 0.09 -3.84 -8.79
C HIS A 107 -0.62 -3.38 -10.07
N PRO A 108 -1.95 -3.07 -10.02
CA PRO A 108 -2.71 -2.78 -11.23
C PRO A 108 -2.62 -1.31 -11.66
N PHE A 109 -2.37 -1.11 -12.94
CA PHE A 109 -2.38 0.19 -13.62
C PHE A 109 -3.53 0.26 -14.61
N GLN A 110 -4.18 1.41 -14.72
CA GLN A 110 -5.24 1.63 -15.70
C GLN A 110 -4.64 1.95 -17.06
N VAL A 111 -4.71 1.00 -18.01
CA VAL A 111 -4.10 1.10 -19.33
C VAL A 111 -5.15 1.40 -20.39
N LYS A 112 -4.87 2.38 -21.25
CA LYS A 112 -5.75 2.79 -22.34
C LYS A 112 -5.99 1.63 -23.31
N GLY A 113 -7.27 1.29 -23.50
CA GLY A 113 -7.70 0.22 -24.39
C GLY A 113 -7.50 -1.21 -23.87
N LYS A 114 -6.88 -1.36 -22.66
CA LYS A 114 -6.62 -2.68 -22.07
C LYS A 114 -7.27 -2.87 -20.69
N GLY A 115 -7.73 -1.78 -20.05
CA GLY A 115 -8.28 -1.83 -18.68
C GLY A 115 -7.18 -1.95 -17.62
N TRP A 116 -7.44 -2.67 -16.54
CA TRP A 116 -6.50 -2.87 -15.45
C TRP A 116 -5.48 -3.95 -15.81
N ILE A 117 -4.20 -3.60 -15.81
CA ILE A 117 -3.08 -4.47 -16.15
C ILE A 117 -2.09 -4.48 -14.98
N ASP A 118 -1.70 -5.66 -14.55
CA ASP A 118 -0.68 -5.85 -13.52
C ASP A 118 0.68 -5.31 -14.00
N ALA A 119 1.45 -4.73 -13.09
CA ALA A 119 2.76 -4.13 -13.40
C ALA A 119 3.66 -5.05 -14.21
N CYS A 120 3.74 -6.34 -13.84
CA CYS A 120 4.58 -7.33 -14.54
C CYS A 120 4.10 -7.67 -15.97
N ASN A 121 2.89 -7.29 -16.35
CA ASN A 121 2.31 -7.52 -17.67
C ASN A 121 2.30 -6.26 -18.55
N LEU A 122 2.76 -5.12 -18.03
CA LEU A 122 2.97 -3.92 -18.83
C LEU A 122 4.11 -4.14 -19.83
N VAL A 123 4.05 -3.45 -20.94
CA VAL A 123 5.12 -3.46 -21.94
C VAL A 123 5.48 -2.03 -22.35
N PRO A 124 6.73 -1.77 -22.79
CA PRO A 124 7.09 -0.47 -23.34
C PRO A 124 6.14 -0.07 -24.46
N GLY A 125 5.66 1.18 -24.43
CA GLY A 125 4.65 1.71 -25.35
C GLY A 125 3.21 1.61 -24.83
N ASP A 126 2.95 0.91 -23.73
CA ASP A 126 1.66 0.98 -23.06
C ASP A 126 1.37 2.40 -22.58
N VAL A 127 0.11 2.79 -22.66
CA VAL A 127 -0.35 4.13 -22.29
C VAL A 127 -1.24 4.01 -21.05
N VAL A 128 -0.75 4.47 -19.91
CA VAL A 128 -1.51 4.49 -18.66
C VAL A 128 -2.30 5.77 -18.52
N TYR A 129 -3.44 5.70 -17.85
CA TYR A 129 -4.21 6.90 -17.53
C TYR A 129 -3.65 7.59 -16.29
N THR A 130 -3.74 8.92 -16.33
CA THR A 130 -3.41 9.81 -15.22
C THR A 130 -4.65 10.59 -14.80
N LYS A 131 -4.52 11.43 -13.76
CA LYS A 131 -5.60 12.31 -13.31
C LYS A 131 -6.21 13.09 -14.47
N ASP A 132 -7.52 13.33 -14.40
CA ASP A 132 -8.31 14.00 -15.44
C ASP A 132 -8.28 13.28 -16.80
N TRP A 133 -8.06 11.95 -16.77
CA TRP A 133 -8.01 11.10 -17.96
C TRP A 133 -6.93 11.48 -18.99
N ASN A 134 -5.92 12.23 -18.55
CA ASN A 134 -4.71 12.41 -19.32
C ASN A 134 -3.95 11.08 -19.40
N THR A 135 -2.83 11.06 -20.11
CA THR A 135 -2.09 9.82 -20.35
C THR A 135 -0.59 10.01 -20.16
N ALA A 136 0.07 8.92 -19.78
CA ALA A 136 1.51 8.79 -19.70
C ALA A 136 1.96 7.49 -20.38
N THR A 137 3.16 7.46 -20.93
CA THR A 137 3.66 6.30 -21.66
C THR A 137 4.65 5.52 -20.81
N VAL A 138 4.51 4.19 -20.80
CA VAL A 138 5.50 3.28 -20.22
C VAL A 138 6.71 3.23 -21.17
N ASN A 139 7.84 3.74 -20.70
CA ASN A 139 9.10 3.79 -21.46
C ASN A 139 9.88 2.50 -21.32
N SER A 140 10.01 2.01 -20.09
CA SER A 140 10.70 0.75 -19.80
C SER A 140 10.08 0.02 -18.61
N ILE A 141 10.39 -1.27 -18.52
CA ILE A 141 10.01 -2.16 -17.43
C ILE A 141 11.18 -3.08 -17.11
N GLY A 142 11.45 -3.27 -15.83
CA GLY A 142 12.47 -4.18 -15.32
C GLY A 142 12.01 -4.92 -14.07
N LEU A 143 12.50 -6.15 -13.91
CA LEU A 143 12.36 -6.90 -12.66
C LEU A 143 13.58 -6.61 -11.80
N LEU A 144 13.35 -6.17 -10.55
CA LEU A 144 14.38 -6.00 -9.54
C LEU A 144 14.31 -7.17 -8.56
N GLU A 145 15.38 -7.95 -8.49
CA GLU A 145 15.60 -8.91 -7.43
C GLU A 145 16.51 -8.28 -6.37
N LEU A 146 16.10 -8.33 -5.13
CA LEU A 146 16.77 -7.66 -4.01
C LEU A 146 17.42 -8.71 -3.11
N ASP A 147 18.66 -8.47 -2.70
CA ASP A 147 19.38 -9.35 -1.78
C ASP A 147 18.73 -9.40 -0.40
N GLU A 148 18.13 -8.28 0.03
CA GLU A 148 17.38 -8.17 1.28
C GLU A 148 15.95 -7.68 1.03
N PRO A 149 14.94 -8.21 1.77
CA PRO A 149 13.57 -7.73 1.65
C PRO A 149 13.43 -6.28 2.05
N VAL A 150 12.70 -5.51 1.24
CA VAL A 150 12.35 -4.12 1.52
C VAL A 150 10.89 -3.98 1.93
N GLU A 151 10.60 -2.98 2.73
CA GLU A 151 9.23 -2.64 3.10
C GLU A 151 8.49 -2.01 1.91
N VAL A 152 7.27 -2.46 1.72
CA VAL A 152 6.32 -1.94 0.73
C VAL A 152 5.00 -1.63 1.41
N PHE A 153 4.34 -0.59 0.92
CA PHE A 153 3.20 0.05 1.55
C PHE A 153 1.98 0.00 0.65
N ASN A 154 0.82 -0.17 1.26
CA ASN A 154 -0.47 -0.02 0.61
C ASN A 154 -1.49 0.57 1.60
N PHE A 155 -2.58 1.10 1.06
CA PHE A 155 -3.73 1.57 1.82
C PHE A 155 -5.01 1.31 1.01
N GLU A 156 -6.15 1.24 1.67
CA GLU A 156 -7.46 1.04 1.05
C GLU A 156 -8.25 2.34 1.07
N VAL A 157 -8.83 2.67 -0.09
CA VAL A 157 -9.71 3.82 -0.26
C VAL A 157 -11.16 3.34 -0.26
N GLU A 158 -11.98 3.93 0.61
CA GLU A 158 -13.39 3.62 0.77
C GLU A 158 -14.14 3.63 -0.57
N ASP A 159 -14.87 2.57 -0.89
CA ASP A 159 -15.71 2.37 -2.07
C ASP A 159 -15.03 2.55 -3.45
N CYS A 160 -14.02 3.38 -3.54
CA CYS A 160 -13.41 3.82 -4.81
C CYS A 160 -12.30 2.88 -5.28
N HIS A 161 -11.50 2.37 -4.35
CA HIS A 161 -10.37 1.48 -4.58
C HIS A 161 -9.32 1.99 -5.59
N THR A 162 -9.30 3.28 -5.92
CA THR A 162 -8.30 3.92 -6.79
C THR A 162 -7.67 5.12 -6.10
N TYR A 163 -6.48 5.50 -6.53
CA TYR A 163 -5.78 6.70 -6.11
C TYR A 163 -4.73 7.10 -7.14
N PHE A 164 -4.04 8.21 -6.90
CA PHE A 164 -3.06 8.76 -7.82
C PHE A 164 -1.68 8.76 -7.21
N VAL A 165 -0.71 8.25 -7.96
CA VAL A 165 0.70 8.19 -7.54
C VAL A 165 1.60 9.02 -8.43
N GLU A 166 2.73 9.41 -7.88
CA GLU A 166 3.83 10.13 -8.49
C GLU A 166 3.47 11.54 -9.01
N THR A 167 4.42 12.20 -9.65
CA THR A 167 4.21 13.56 -10.16
C THR A 167 3.24 13.57 -11.32
N ALA A 168 3.28 12.53 -12.15
CA ALA A 168 2.36 12.35 -13.27
C ALA A 168 0.93 12.00 -12.84
N LEU A 169 0.68 11.74 -11.55
CA LEU A 169 -0.64 11.40 -11.00
C LEU A 169 -1.28 10.20 -11.70
N ILE A 170 -0.53 9.11 -11.80
CA ILE A 170 -0.94 7.88 -12.46
C ILE A 170 -2.06 7.20 -11.65
N ILE A 171 -3.09 6.73 -12.34
CA ILE A 171 -4.22 6.01 -11.74
C ILE A 171 -3.81 4.57 -11.43
N VAL A 172 -3.92 4.18 -10.17
CA VAL A 172 -3.65 2.84 -9.69
C VAL A 172 -4.79 2.31 -8.82
N HIS A 173 -4.83 1.00 -8.59
CA HIS A 173 -5.91 0.34 -7.84
C HIS A 173 -5.37 -0.32 -6.56
N ASN A 174 -6.13 -0.27 -5.46
CA ASN A 174 -5.67 -0.76 -4.15
C ASN A 174 -6.67 -1.61 -3.36
N GLY A 175 -7.79 -1.94 -3.92
CA GLY A 175 -8.80 -2.72 -3.22
C GLY A 175 -8.72 -4.22 -3.50
N PRO A 176 -9.43 -5.06 -2.71
CA PRO A 176 -9.66 -6.43 -3.08
C PRO A 176 -10.42 -6.42 -4.40
N CYS A 177 -9.73 -6.75 -5.47
CA CYS A 177 -10.37 -6.90 -6.77
C CYS A 177 -11.50 -7.89 -6.62
N ASN A 178 -12.73 -7.38 -6.62
CA ASN A 178 -13.88 -8.24 -6.75
C ASN A 178 -13.71 -8.98 -8.08
N THR A 179 -13.31 -10.23 -8.00
CA THR A 179 -12.84 -11.08 -9.11
C THR A 179 -13.76 -11.12 -10.33
N LYS A 180 -14.96 -10.58 -10.21
CA LYS A 180 -15.90 -10.42 -11.33
C LYS A 180 -15.46 -9.36 -12.35
N PHE A 181 -14.81 -8.27 -11.93
CA PHE A 181 -14.39 -7.19 -12.83
C PHE A 181 -13.03 -7.46 -13.48
N TYR A 182 -12.12 -8.12 -12.76
CA TYR A 182 -10.83 -8.54 -13.32
C TYR A 182 -10.98 -9.60 -14.43
N LYS A 183 -12.01 -10.45 -14.33
CA LYS A 183 -12.30 -11.49 -15.34
C LYS A 183 -13.00 -10.95 -16.58
N ALA A 184 -13.70 -9.83 -16.50
CA ALA A 184 -14.41 -9.26 -17.64
C ALA A 184 -13.46 -8.65 -18.68
N ASN A 185 -12.25 -8.24 -18.29
CA ASN A 185 -11.26 -7.63 -19.18
C ASN A 185 -10.08 -8.57 -19.53
N ARG A 186 -10.08 -9.80 -19.02
CA ARG A 186 -9.24 -10.89 -19.52
C ARG A 186 -10.04 -11.68 -20.57
N THR A 187 -10.41 -11.05 -21.66
CA THR A 187 -10.80 -11.80 -22.86
C THR A 187 -9.53 -12.31 -23.50
N GLU A 188 -9.44 -13.60 -23.43
CA GLU A 188 -8.60 -14.54 -24.15
C GLU A 188 -7.94 -13.97 -25.43
N ASN A 189 -6.60 -14.05 -25.44
CA ASN A 189 -5.82 -14.28 -26.65
C ASN A 189 -5.11 -15.62 -26.49
#